data_aa8e6685a386e4a35436c3e7c268c606
#
_entry.id   aa8e6685a386e4a35436c3e7c268c606
#
_cell.length_a   1.000
_cell.length_b   1.000
_cell.length_c   1.000
_cell.angle_alpha   90.00
_cell.angle_beta   90.00
_cell.angle_gamma   90.00
#
_symmetry.space_group_name_H-M   'P 1'
#
loop_
_entity.id
_entity.type
_entity.pdbx_description
1 polymer ?
#
loop_
_entity_poly.entity_id
_entity_poly.type
_entity_poly.pdbx_seq_one_letter_code
_entity_poly.pdbx_strand_id
1 'polypeptide(L)'
;MLKFENLARVVELWTKIPVSRISVAEGEKLLRLEDSLNKKIIGQEEAVHALSQAIIRKRSNIKSIVRPPSFIFVGPTGVGKTALVKALAYELFDREDAIIRLDMSEYMESHSVSKLIGSPPGYVGFDDAGYLTEKVRRNPYSII
;
A
#
# COMPACT_ATOMS: atom_id res chain seq x y z
N MET A 1 2.84 13.61 32.74
CA MET A 1 4.09 13.71 31.99
C MET A 1 3.86 13.21 30.58
N LEU A 2 4.04 14.04 29.55
CA LEU A 2 3.86 13.64 28.15
C LEU A 2 4.96 12.65 27.78
N LYS A 3 4.59 11.41 27.43
CA LYS A 3 5.52 10.40 26.93
C LYS A 3 5.67 10.55 25.41
N PHE A 4 6.81 10.16 24.87
CA PHE A 4 7.09 10.16 23.44
C PHE A 4 6.00 9.42 22.62
N GLU A 5 5.47 8.33 23.18
CA GLU A 5 4.37 7.54 22.59
C GLU A 5 3.08 8.36 22.37
N ASN A 6 2.78 9.30 23.28
CA ASN A 6 1.59 10.15 23.14
C ASN A 6 1.77 11.17 22.01
N LEU A 7 2.96 11.72 21.84
CA LEU A 7 3.30 12.63 20.74
C LEU A 7 3.29 11.88 19.40
N ALA A 8 3.89 10.69 19.36
CA ALA A 8 3.88 9.83 18.19
C ALA A 8 2.44 9.53 17.73
N ARG A 9 1.53 9.21 18.66
CA ARG A 9 0.13 8.94 18.36
C ARG A 9 -0.62 10.17 17.82
N VAL A 10 -0.32 11.37 18.30
CA VAL A 10 -0.91 12.61 17.77
C VAL A 10 -0.43 12.87 16.34
N VAL A 11 0.87 12.69 16.08
CA VAL A 11 1.44 12.83 14.73
C VAL A 11 0.85 11.79 13.79
N GLU A 12 0.68 10.54 14.24
CA GLU A 12 0.03 9.47 13.48
C GLU A 12 -1.42 9.81 13.10
N LEU A 13 -2.19 10.39 14.02
CA LEU A 13 -3.56 10.82 13.75
C LEU A 13 -3.63 11.95 12.72
N TRP A 14 -2.67 12.86 12.73
CA TRP A 14 -2.65 14.00 11.81
C TRP A 14 -2.10 13.67 10.44
N THR A 15 -1.01 12.91 10.40
CA THR A 15 -0.28 12.60 9.16
C THR A 15 -0.69 11.29 8.55
N LYS A 16 -1.43 10.45 9.29
CA LYS A 16 -1.74 9.04 8.95
C LYS A 16 -0.48 8.19 8.71
N ILE A 17 0.67 8.65 9.20
CA ILE A 17 1.94 7.94 9.16
C ILE A 17 2.08 7.16 10.46
N PRO A 18 2.18 5.82 10.45
CA PRO A 18 2.38 5.00 11.64
C PRO A 18 3.76 5.24 12.24
N VAL A 19 3.89 6.28 13.08
CA VAL A 19 5.17 6.72 13.68
C VAL A 19 5.62 5.78 14.80
N SER A 20 4.67 5.12 15.46
CA SER A 20 4.93 4.17 16.55
C SER A 20 5.64 2.88 16.12
N ARG A 21 5.79 2.64 14.83
CA ARG A 21 6.25 1.38 14.24
C ARG A 21 7.65 1.39 13.67
N ILE A 22 8.42 2.47 13.85
CA ILE A 22 9.82 2.54 13.39
C ILE A 22 10.76 1.72 14.30
N SER A 23 10.23 0.88 15.19
CA SER A 23 10.99 0.12 16.17
C SER A 23 11.00 -1.40 15.89
N VAL A 24 11.73 -2.13 16.73
CA VAL A 24 11.92 -3.60 16.72
C VAL A 24 10.65 -4.42 16.44
N ALA A 25 9.47 -3.91 16.82
CA ALA A 25 8.18 -4.53 16.56
C ALA A 25 7.81 -4.67 15.06
N GLU A 26 8.34 -3.81 14.19
CA GLU A 26 8.10 -3.91 12.74
C GLU A 26 8.86 -5.10 12.14
N GLY A 27 10.09 -5.34 12.60
CA GLY A 27 10.86 -6.51 12.18
C GLY A 27 10.18 -7.83 12.54
N GLU A 28 9.63 -7.94 13.75
CA GLU A 28 8.88 -9.13 14.18
C GLU A 28 7.58 -9.32 13.40
N LYS A 29 6.87 -8.25 13.07
CA LYS A 29 5.68 -8.32 12.21
C LYS A 29 6.02 -8.83 10.81
N LEU A 30 7.12 -8.35 10.24
CA LEU A 30 7.56 -8.82 8.92
C LEU A 30 7.96 -10.29 8.92
N LEU A 31 8.60 -10.77 9.98
CA LEU A 31 8.94 -12.19 10.12
C LEU A 31 7.71 -13.09 10.23
N ARG A 32 6.61 -12.59 10.80
CA ARG A 32 5.34 -13.30 10.92
C ARG A 32 4.34 -13.04 9.78
N LEU A 33 4.72 -12.19 8.81
CA LEU A 33 3.84 -11.77 7.73
C LEU A 33 3.27 -12.96 6.95
N GLU A 34 4.12 -13.90 6.58
CA GLU A 34 3.74 -15.10 5.84
C GLU A 34 2.72 -15.96 6.61
N ASP A 35 3.00 -16.24 7.88
CA ASP A 35 2.08 -17.02 8.74
C ASP A 35 0.73 -16.31 8.91
N SER A 36 0.76 -14.97 9.07
CA SER A 36 -0.46 -14.18 9.25
C SER A 36 -1.32 -14.15 7.98
N LEU A 37 -0.69 -14.07 6.81
CA LEU A 37 -1.37 -14.12 5.52
C LEU A 37 -1.93 -15.53 5.24
N ASN A 38 -1.18 -16.58 5.51
CA ASN A 38 -1.63 -17.97 5.31
C ASN A 38 -2.84 -18.34 6.18
N LYS A 39 -3.00 -17.74 7.35
CA LYS A 39 -4.21 -17.90 8.18
C LYS A 39 -5.46 -17.28 7.55
N LYS A 40 -5.30 -16.24 6.73
CA LYS A 40 -6.40 -15.51 6.10
C LYS A 40 -6.69 -15.97 4.68
N ILE A 41 -5.67 -16.44 3.97
CA ILE A 41 -5.72 -16.83 2.56
C ILE A 41 -5.38 -18.31 2.46
N ILE A 42 -6.38 -19.13 2.23
CA ILE A 42 -6.25 -20.59 2.18
C ILE A 42 -6.04 -21.03 0.73
N GLY A 43 -5.11 -21.96 0.50
CA GLY A 43 -4.87 -22.57 -0.81
C GLY A 43 -4.06 -21.71 -1.80
N GLN A 44 -3.29 -20.72 -1.29
CA GLN A 44 -2.43 -19.85 -2.11
C GLN A 44 -1.05 -19.68 -1.43
N GLU A 45 -0.53 -20.74 -0.82
CA GLU A 45 0.68 -20.71 -0.01
C GLU A 45 1.90 -20.23 -0.81
N GLU A 46 2.03 -20.66 -2.07
CA GLU A 46 3.13 -20.25 -2.95
C GLU A 46 3.10 -18.75 -3.25
N ALA A 47 1.92 -18.21 -3.54
CA ALA A 47 1.73 -16.78 -3.81
C ALA A 47 1.99 -15.94 -2.54
N VAL A 48 1.51 -16.38 -1.39
CA VAL A 48 1.75 -15.75 -0.09
C VAL A 48 3.23 -15.75 0.25
N HIS A 49 3.92 -16.88 0.06
CA HIS A 49 5.36 -17.01 0.29
C HIS A 49 6.16 -16.03 -0.59
N ALA A 50 5.92 -16.04 -1.91
CA ALA A 50 6.61 -15.17 -2.86
C ALA A 50 6.41 -13.68 -2.53
N LEU A 51 5.18 -13.28 -2.20
CA LEU A 51 4.82 -11.93 -1.81
C LEU A 51 5.54 -11.51 -0.52
N SER A 52 5.46 -12.33 0.52
CA SER A 52 6.07 -12.06 1.83
C SER A 52 7.59 -11.91 1.71
N GLN A 53 8.24 -12.82 1.00
CA GLN A 53 9.69 -12.77 0.76
C GLN A 53 10.12 -11.51 -0.01
N ALA A 54 9.34 -11.08 -1.00
CA ALA A 54 9.65 -9.87 -1.74
C ALA A 54 9.53 -8.60 -0.87
N ILE A 55 8.53 -8.54 0.01
CA ILE A 55 8.33 -7.42 0.95
C ILE A 55 9.44 -7.41 2.00
N ILE A 56 9.76 -8.56 2.60
CA ILE A 56 10.84 -8.68 3.59
C ILE A 56 12.18 -8.23 2.98
N ARG A 57 12.52 -8.73 1.79
CA ARG A 57 13.75 -8.33 1.08
C ARG A 57 13.80 -6.83 0.81
N LYS A 58 12.66 -6.23 0.41
CA LYS A 58 12.60 -4.80 0.13
C LYS A 58 12.79 -3.96 1.39
N ARG A 59 12.22 -4.37 2.50
CA ARG A 59 12.33 -3.64 3.77
C ARG A 59 13.67 -3.86 4.49
N SER A 60 14.31 -5.01 4.29
CA SER A 60 15.64 -5.31 4.84
C SER A 60 16.78 -4.60 4.10
N ASN A 61 16.54 -4.12 2.89
CA ASN A 61 17.59 -3.55 2.03
C ASN A 61 17.75 -2.04 2.26
N ILE A 62 18.60 -1.70 3.22
CA ILE A 62 18.88 -0.31 3.70
C ILE A 62 19.43 0.60 2.58
N LYS A 63 19.98 0.04 1.50
CA LYS A 63 20.62 0.80 0.41
C LYS A 63 19.78 0.93 -0.86
N SER A 64 18.58 0.40 -0.92
CA SER A 64 17.85 0.35 -2.17
C SER A 64 17.07 1.63 -2.45
N ILE A 65 17.12 2.01 -3.72
CA ILE A 65 16.33 3.01 -4.38
C ILE A 65 14.88 3.02 -3.87
N VAL A 66 14.38 4.19 -3.57
CA VAL A 66 13.05 4.50 -3.02
C VAL A 66 11.92 4.19 -4.03
N ARG A 67 11.93 3.01 -4.63
CA ARG A 67 10.81 2.57 -5.48
C ARG A 67 9.97 1.55 -4.73
N PRO A 68 8.65 1.70 -4.70
CA PRO A 68 7.77 0.71 -4.11
C PRO A 68 7.89 -0.62 -4.86
N PRO A 69 7.72 -1.78 -4.18
CA PRO A 69 7.63 -3.05 -4.86
C PRO A 69 6.34 -3.10 -5.70
N SER A 70 6.41 -3.68 -6.88
CA SER A 70 5.26 -3.90 -7.76
C SER A 70 5.05 -5.39 -7.98
N PHE A 71 3.79 -5.81 -8.01
CA PHE A 71 3.38 -7.20 -8.16
C PHE A 71 2.30 -7.31 -9.23
N ILE A 72 2.31 -8.41 -9.98
CA ILE A 72 1.27 -8.76 -10.93
C ILE A 72 0.62 -10.06 -10.45
N PHE A 73 -0.68 -10.01 -10.14
CA PHE A 73 -1.47 -11.18 -9.78
C PHE A 73 -2.30 -11.65 -10.99
N VAL A 74 -1.99 -12.82 -11.49
CA VAL A 74 -2.68 -13.44 -12.63
C VAL A 74 -3.44 -14.67 -12.16
N GLY A 75 -4.65 -14.86 -12.66
CA GLY A 75 -5.48 -16.03 -12.33
C GLY A 75 -6.97 -15.76 -12.59
N PRO A 76 -7.81 -16.81 -12.60
CA PRO A 76 -9.25 -16.69 -12.82
C PRO A 76 -9.93 -15.85 -11.72
N THR A 77 -11.18 -15.48 -11.97
CA THR A 77 -12.00 -14.75 -11.00
C THR A 77 -12.27 -15.63 -9.79
N GLY A 78 -12.28 -15.02 -8.58
CA GLY A 78 -12.65 -15.73 -7.35
C GLY A 78 -11.50 -16.45 -6.61
N VAL A 79 -10.29 -16.51 -7.17
CA VAL A 79 -9.14 -17.20 -6.54
C VAL A 79 -8.47 -16.43 -5.38
N GLY A 80 -9.01 -15.29 -4.97
CA GLY A 80 -8.52 -14.56 -3.79
C GLY A 80 -7.51 -13.44 -4.06
N LYS A 81 -7.25 -13.02 -5.32
CA LYS A 81 -6.29 -11.93 -5.64
C LYS A 81 -6.53 -10.66 -4.83
N THR A 82 -7.75 -10.15 -4.83
CA THR A 82 -8.11 -8.94 -4.07
C THR A 82 -8.15 -9.17 -2.57
N ALA A 83 -8.52 -10.37 -2.13
CA ALA A 83 -8.51 -10.73 -0.71
C ALA A 83 -7.08 -10.72 -0.15
N LEU A 84 -6.10 -11.23 -0.91
CA LEU A 84 -4.69 -11.20 -0.55
C LEU A 84 -4.17 -9.75 -0.39
N VAL A 85 -4.55 -8.85 -1.32
CA VAL A 85 -4.17 -7.43 -1.23
C VAL A 85 -4.77 -6.76 0.02
N LYS A 86 -6.03 -7.05 0.36
CA LYS A 86 -6.68 -6.54 1.58
C LYS A 86 -6.02 -7.08 2.85
N ALA A 87 -5.75 -8.38 2.89
CA ALA A 87 -5.04 -9.00 4.01
C ALA A 87 -3.64 -8.37 4.18
N LEU A 88 -2.92 -8.16 3.08
CA LEU A 88 -1.62 -7.50 3.09
C LEU A 88 -1.71 -6.05 3.61
N ALA A 89 -2.68 -5.26 3.18
CA ALA A 89 -2.87 -3.89 3.67
C ALA A 89 -3.10 -3.87 5.18
N TYR A 90 -3.89 -4.79 5.68
CA TYR A 90 -4.12 -4.94 7.12
C TYR A 90 -2.83 -5.30 7.87
N GLU A 91 -2.06 -6.28 7.38
CA GLU A 91 -0.82 -6.70 8.05
C GLU A 91 0.27 -5.59 8.03
N LEU A 92 0.36 -4.82 6.94
CA LEU A 92 1.38 -3.77 6.81
C LEU A 92 0.99 -2.46 7.49
N PHE A 93 -0.29 -2.08 7.46
CA PHE A 93 -0.75 -0.75 7.87
C PHE A 93 -1.79 -0.78 8.99
N ASP A 94 -2.20 -1.96 9.48
CA ASP A 94 -3.32 -2.22 10.43
C ASP A 94 -4.66 -1.60 9.98
N ARG A 95 -4.83 -1.45 8.67
CA ARG A 95 -6.01 -0.84 8.05
C ARG A 95 -6.31 -1.53 6.73
N GLU A 96 -7.50 -2.08 6.60
CA GLU A 96 -7.97 -2.69 5.34
C GLU A 96 -8.28 -1.63 4.26
N ASP A 97 -8.59 -0.41 4.67
CA ASP A 97 -8.86 0.72 3.78
C ASP A 97 -7.60 1.45 3.29
N ALA A 98 -6.40 1.00 3.70
CA ALA A 98 -5.13 1.50 3.18
C ALA A 98 -4.84 0.97 1.75
N ILE A 99 -5.88 0.98 0.89
CA ILE A 99 -5.83 0.56 -0.51
C ILE A 99 -6.41 1.66 -1.38
N ILE A 100 -5.67 2.06 -2.40
CA ILE A 100 -6.15 2.94 -3.46
C ILE A 100 -6.46 2.05 -4.67
N ARG A 101 -7.73 1.71 -4.83
CA ARG A 101 -8.16 0.89 -5.96
C ARG A 101 -8.45 1.76 -7.18
N LEU A 102 -7.88 1.36 -8.32
CA LEU A 102 -8.14 1.92 -9.64
C LEU A 102 -8.65 0.80 -10.55
N ASP A 103 -9.79 1.00 -11.15
CA ASP A 103 -10.30 0.11 -12.18
C ASP A 103 -9.89 0.66 -13.55
N MET A 104 -8.96 0.00 -14.20
CA MET A 104 -8.40 0.48 -15.47
C MET A 104 -9.41 0.44 -16.61
N SER A 105 -10.54 -0.25 -16.47
CA SER A 105 -11.64 -0.17 -17.44
C SER A 105 -12.29 1.20 -17.52
N GLU A 106 -12.23 1.98 -16.42
CA GLU A 106 -12.73 3.36 -16.37
C GLU A 106 -11.78 4.36 -17.07
N TYR A 107 -10.55 3.93 -17.38
CA TYR A 107 -9.49 4.77 -17.96
C TYR A 107 -9.08 4.37 -19.37
N MET A 108 -9.98 3.77 -20.14
CA MET A 108 -9.70 3.30 -21.53
C MET A 108 -9.59 4.44 -22.55
N GLU A 109 -10.17 5.59 -22.25
CA GLU A 109 -10.11 6.76 -23.14
C GLU A 109 -8.83 7.56 -22.93
N SER A 110 -8.28 8.13 -24.00
CA SER A 110 -7.02 8.91 -23.96
C SER A 110 -7.05 10.08 -22.98
N HIS A 111 -8.21 10.69 -22.76
CA HIS A 111 -8.40 11.80 -21.81
C HIS A 111 -8.45 11.34 -20.35
N SER A 112 -8.64 10.06 -20.10
CA SER A 112 -8.78 9.52 -18.75
C SER A 112 -7.46 9.49 -18.00
N VAL A 113 -6.32 9.43 -18.70
CA VAL A 113 -4.99 9.49 -18.10
C VAL A 113 -4.77 10.81 -17.37
N SER A 114 -5.22 11.92 -17.95
CA SER A 114 -5.13 13.25 -17.32
C SER A 114 -5.94 13.33 -16.02
N LYS A 115 -7.10 12.65 -15.95
CA LYS A 115 -7.88 12.55 -14.70
C LYS A 115 -7.13 11.77 -13.62
N LEU A 116 -6.28 10.82 -14.00
CA LEU A 116 -5.56 9.97 -13.07
C LEU A 116 -4.34 10.68 -12.46
N ILE A 117 -3.50 11.29 -13.30
CA ILE A 117 -2.21 11.88 -12.89
C ILE A 117 -2.21 13.42 -12.88
N GLY A 118 -3.25 14.07 -13.39
CA GLY A 118 -3.35 15.51 -13.59
C GLY A 118 -3.02 15.92 -15.03
N SER A 119 -3.50 17.10 -15.41
CA SER A 119 -3.22 17.68 -16.73
C SER A 119 -1.87 18.39 -16.75
N PRO A 120 -1.15 18.37 -17.88
CA PRO A 120 0.08 19.15 -18.04
C PRO A 120 -0.20 20.68 -17.98
N PRO A 121 0.81 21.49 -17.64
CA PRO A 121 0.68 22.95 -17.68
C PRO A 121 0.17 23.45 -19.04
N GLY A 122 -0.81 24.35 -19.02
CA GLY A 122 -1.42 24.94 -20.22
C GLY A 122 -2.62 24.20 -20.78
N TYR A 123 -3.02 23.09 -20.21
CA TYR A 123 -4.25 22.37 -20.60
C TYR A 123 -5.39 22.64 -19.61
N VAL A 124 -6.62 22.51 -20.09
CA VAL A 124 -7.83 22.63 -19.26
C VAL A 124 -7.79 21.55 -18.15
N GLY A 125 -8.02 22.00 -16.90
CA GLY A 125 -7.96 21.10 -15.72
C GLY A 125 -6.55 20.98 -15.12
N PHE A 126 -5.61 21.87 -15.44
CA PHE A 126 -4.28 21.89 -14.81
C PHE A 126 -4.34 22.12 -13.28
N ASP A 127 -5.29 22.94 -12.82
CA ASP A 127 -5.50 23.20 -11.39
C ASP A 127 -6.16 22.03 -10.65
N ASP A 128 -6.72 21.06 -11.39
CA ASP A 128 -7.29 19.84 -10.82
C ASP A 128 -6.18 18.81 -10.58
N ALA A 129 -5.90 18.53 -9.31
CA ALA A 129 -4.97 17.48 -8.94
C ALA A 129 -5.49 16.13 -9.45
N GLY A 130 -4.61 15.32 -10.07
CA GLY A 130 -4.98 13.99 -10.54
C GLY A 130 -5.50 13.11 -9.40
N TYR A 131 -6.50 12.29 -9.70
CA TYR A 131 -7.15 11.44 -8.69
C TYR A 131 -6.17 10.57 -7.90
N LEU A 132 -5.25 9.91 -8.60
CA LEU A 132 -4.23 9.05 -7.97
C LEU A 132 -3.25 9.88 -7.14
N THR A 133 -2.73 10.96 -7.70
CA THR A 133 -1.74 11.82 -7.04
C THR A 133 -2.30 12.41 -5.75
N GLU A 134 -3.55 12.88 -5.77
CA GLU A 134 -4.21 13.42 -4.59
C GLU A 134 -4.50 12.33 -3.55
N LYS A 135 -4.92 11.14 -3.96
CA LYS A 135 -5.15 10.00 -3.06
C LYS A 135 -3.86 9.57 -2.36
N VAL A 136 -2.75 9.46 -3.11
CA VAL A 136 -1.44 9.10 -2.56
C VAL A 136 -0.91 10.21 -1.64
N ARG A 137 -1.08 11.48 -2.01
CA ARG A 137 -0.70 12.62 -1.17
C ARG A 137 -1.40 12.58 0.18
N ARG A 138 -2.70 12.26 0.19
CA ARG A 138 -3.50 12.17 1.43
C ARG A 138 -3.23 10.91 2.23
N ASN A 139 -2.86 9.81 1.57
CA ASN A 139 -2.60 8.52 2.20
C ASN A 139 -1.29 7.93 1.66
N PRO A 140 -0.13 8.44 2.12
CA PRO A 140 1.17 8.04 1.59
C PRO A 140 1.54 6.57 1.92
N TYR A 141 0.95 6.00 2.97
CA TYR A 141 1.10 4.60 3.35
C TYR A 141 -0.12 3.81 2.88
N SER A 142 -0.10 3.42 1.62
CA SER A 142 -1.19 2.67 0.97
C SER A 142 -0.65 1.70 -0.08
N ILE A 143 -1.48 0.71 -0.41
CA ILE A 143 -1.29 -0.17 -1.58
C ILE A 143 -2.14 0.41 -2.72
N ILE A 144 -1.57 0.48 -3.91
CA ILE A 144 -2.27 0.93 -5.11
C ILE A 144 -2.59 -0.29 -5.96
#